data_502a1f52f07854581bef5d9baaf761a6
#
_entry.id   502a1f52f07854581bef5d9baaf761a6
#
_cell.length_a   1.000
_cell.length_b   1.000
_cell.length_c   1.000
_cell.angle_alpha   90.00
_cell.angle_beta   90.00
_cell.angle_gamma   90.00
#
_symmetry.space_group_name_H-M   'P 1'
#
loop_
_entity.id
_entity.type
_entity.pdbx_description
1 polymer ?
#
loop_
_entity_poly.entity_id
_entity_poly.type
_entity_poly.pdbx_seq_one_letter_code
_entity_poly.pdbx_strand_id
1 'polypeptide(L)'
;MTAMCDVAFLLLSFFIMTSTAKVPEPKPVDTPASTVQAKLPEHDLATITIGDSAVFFSMTDRDLRVKTLEIMADKYGMEFSEDEKSKFALIDGFGVPLDELKSLIALPGAERNKEGLQKGIPYETPADSTKKSQLGDWVLSSREALVELRTKDLKFAIKADGKEKYPTVKKVLDMMQKQEVNNFYLVTGLRSEDF
;
A
#
# COMPACT_ATOMS: atom_id res chain seq x y z
N MET A 1 -14.58 -2.50 -48.57
CA MET A 1 -15.25 -2.50 -47.23
C MET A 1 -14.47 -3.32 -46.20
N THR A 2 -13.89 -4.47 -46.56
CA THR A 2 -13.12 -5.36 -45.68
C THR A 2 -11.83 -4.71 -45.12
N ALA A 3 -11.10 -3.95 -45.93
CA ALA A 3 -9.85 -3.31 -45.48
C ALA A 3 -10.03 -2.25 -44.37
N MET A 4 -11.15 -1.51 -44.40
CA MET A 4 -11.45 -0.54 -43.34
C MET A 4 -11.86 -1.24 -42.03
N CYS A 5 -12.55 -2.37 -42.09
CA CYS A 5 -12.86 -3.18 -40.92
C CYS A 5 -11.61 -3.80 -40.31
N ASP A 6 -10.65 -4.21 -41.12
CA ASP A 6 -9.38 -4.80 -40.67
C ASP A 6 -8.52 -3.77 -39.94
N VAL A 7 -8.39 -2.55 -40.51
CA VAL A 7 -7.69 -1.45 -39.83
C VAL A 7 -8.36 -1.07 -38.50
N ALA A 8 -9.68 -1.00 -38.46
CA ALA A 8 -10.42 -0.71 -37.24
C ALA A 8 -10.21 -1.80 -36.16
N PHE A 9 -10.20 -3.07 -36.58
CA PHE A 9 -9.94 -4.20 -35.68
C PHE A 9 -8.50 -4.19 -35.15
N LEU A 10 -7.50 -3.90 -36.01
CA LEU A 10 -6.10 -3.78 -35.61
C LEU A 10 -5.91 -2.63 -34.61
N LEU A 11 -6.53 -1.46 -34.85
CA LEU A 11 -6.48 -0.33 -33.91
C LEU A 11 -7.14 -0.68 -32.58
N LEU A 12 -8.32 -1.32 -32.61
CA LEU A 12 -8.99 -1.76 -31.40
C LEU A 12 -8.14 -2.75 -30.61
N SER A 13 -7.58 -3.75 -31.27
CA SER A 13 -6.69 -4.74 -30.66
C SER A 13 -5.44 -4.09 -30.06
N PHE A 14 -4.84 -3.13 -30.77
CA PHE A 14 -3.70 -2.36 -30.29
C PHE A 14 -4.05 -1.56 -29.03
N PHE A 15 -5.17 -0.85 -29.01
CA PHE A 15 -5.59 -0.10 -27.81
C PHE A 15 -5.91 -1.00 -26.64
N ILE A 16 -6.51 -2.18 -26.84
CA ILE A 16 -6.76 -3.15 -25.78
C ILE A 16 -5.45 -3.68 -25.21
N MET A 17 -4.48 -4.02 -26.06
CA MET A 17 -3.17 -4.53 -25.62
C MET A 17 -2.29 -3.47 -24.95
N THR A 18 -2.42 -2.21 -25.32
CA THR A 18 -1.64 -1.09 -24.75
C THR A 18 -2.34 -0.41 -23.57
N SER A 19 -3.62 -0.73 -23.33
CA SER A 19 -4.37 -0.19 -22.20
C SER A 19 -3.86 -0.79 -20.89
N THR A 20 -3.12 0.00 -20.13
CA THR A 20 -2.74 -0.34 -18.75
C THR A 20 -3.80 0.17 -17.78
N ALA A 21 -4.54 -0.74 -17.16
CA ALA A 21 -5.45 -0.38 -16.09
C ALA A 21 -4.63 0.05 -14.86
N LYS A 22 -4.89 1.26 -14.34
CA LYS A 22 -4.34 1.65 -13.03
C LYS A 22 -4.88 0.70 -11.96
N VAL A 23 -4.00 0.17 -11.14
CA VAL A 23 -4.40 -0.60 -9.97
C VAL A 23 -5.20 0.32 -9.05
N PRO A 24 -6.42 -0.07 -8.64
CA PRO A 24 -7.23 0.77 -7.77
C PRO A 24 -6.60 0.87 -6.39
N GLU A 25 -6.13 2.08 -6.06
CA GLU A 25 -5.59 2.37 -4.74
C GLU A 25 -6.73 2.54 -3.72
N PRO A 26 -6.56 2.11 -2.46
CA PRO A 26 -7.56 2.27 -1.41
C PRO A 26 -7.85 3.76 -1.12
N LYS A 27 -6.84 4.63 -1.30
CA LYS A 27 -6.97 6.08 -1.21
C LYS A 27 -6.07 6.73 -2.27
N PRO A 28 -6.62 7.28 -3.34
CA PRO A 28 -5.86 8.15 -4.24
C PRO A 28 -5.50 9.45 -3.52
N VAL A 29 -4.24 9.84 -3.55
CA VAL A 29 -3.73 11.08 -2.93
C VAL A 29 -3.00 11.93 -3.96
N ASP A 30 -3.17 13.24 -3.87
CA ASP A 30 -2.47 14.22 -4.69
C ASP A 30 -1.09 14.50 -4.07
N THR A 31 -0.06 13.87 -4.59
CA THR A 31 1.30 14.02 -4.07
C THR A 31 1.89 15.39 -4.42
N PRO A 32 2.70 15.98 -3.52
CA PRO A 32 3.38 17.25 -3.81
C PRO A 32 4.32 17.10 -5.02
N ALA A 33 4.42 18.16 -5.83
CA ALA A 33 5.24 18.14 -7.04
C ALA A 33 6.74 18.20 -6.72
N SER A 34 7.55 17.41 -7.45
CA SER A 34 9.01 17.39 -7.36
C SER A 34 9.65 17.40 -8.74
N THR A 35 10.86 17.93 -8.83
CA THR A 35 11.69 17.90 -10.04
C THR A 35 12.61 16.67 -10.08
N VAL A 36 12.74 15.93 -8.97
CA VAL A 36 13.60 14.76 -8.88
C VAL A 36 12.81 13.50 -9.19
N GLN A 37 13.27 12.74 -10.18
CA GLN A 37 12.73 11.45 -10.55
C GLN A 37 13.63 10.34 -9.97
N ALA A 38 13.14 9.62 -8.97
CA ALA A 38 13.77 8.38 -8.52
C ALA A 38 12.86 7.20 -8.90
N LYS A 39 13.42 6.23 -9.61
CA LYS A 39 12.66 5.02 -9.95
C LYS A 39 12.45 4.18 -8.69
N LEU A 40 11.20 3.93 -8.33
CA LEU A 40 10.85 3.03 -7.24
C LEU A 40 11.17 1.58 -7.62
N PRO A 41 11.59 0.75 -6.67
CA PRO A 41 11.71 -0.68 -6.88
C PRO A 41 10.37 -1.31 -7.26
N GLU A 42 10.41 -2.27 -8.17
CA GLU A 42 9.20 -3.00 -8.59
C GLU A 42 8.85 -4.16 -7.64
N HIS A 43 9.83 -4.60 -6.84
CA HIS A 43 9.72 -5.69 -5.88
C HIS A 43 10.32 -5.29 -4.53
N ASP A 44 9.98 -6.06 -3.49
CA ASP A 44 10.51 -5.89 -2.13
C ASP A 44 10.25 -4.48 -1.58
N LEU A 45 9.08 -3.91 -1.93
CA LEU A 45 8.69 -2.55 -1.55
C LEU A 45 7.37 -2.56 -0.76
N ALA A 46 7.35 -1.86 0.37
CA ALA A 46 6.14 -1.50 1.08
C ALA A 46 5.90 0.01 0.98
N THR A 47 4.68 0.42 0.77
CA THR A 47 4.31 1.84 0.66
C THR A 47 3.32 2.22 1.76
N ILE A 48 3.62 3.30 2.46
CA ILE A 48 2.73 3.91 3.44
C ILE A 48 2.10 5.14 2.78
N THR A 49 0.79 5.12 2.59
CA THR A 49 0.04 6.24 2.02
C THR A 49 -0.66 6.99 3.14
N ILE A 50 -0.50 8.31 3.20
CA ILE A 50 -1.07 9.20 4.22
C ILE A 50 -1.98 10.20 3.51
N GLY A 51 -3.26 10.21 3.87
CA GLY A 51 -4.25 11.14 3.32
C GLY A 51 -5.50 11.21 4.18
N ASP A 52 -6.09 12.40 4.33
CA ASP A 52 -7.25 12.68 5.19
C ASP A 52 -7.06 12.22 6.64
N SER A 53 -5.86 12.39 7.20
CA SER A 53 -5.48 11.94 8.55
C SER A 53 -5.59 10.42 8.75
N ALA A 54 -5.72 9.66 7.68
CA ALA A 54 -5.74 8.21 7.65
C ALA A 54 -4.46 7.65 7.03
N VAL A 55 -4.07 6.46 7.46
CA VAL A 55 -2.85 5.80 6.98
C VAL A 55 -3.23 4.45 6.36
N PHE A 56 -2.68 4.22 5.18
CA PHE A 56 -2.88 2.99 4.40
C PHE A 56 -1.53 2.31 4.19
N PHE A 57 -1.56 1.00 4.12
CA PHE A 57 -0.37 0.19 3.92
C PHE A 57 -0.52 -0.70 2.69
N SER A 58 0.50 -0.75 1.86
CA SER A 58 0.53 -1.60 0.67
C SER A 58 1.88 -2.28 0.51
N MET A 59 1.89 -3.45 -0.12
CA MET A 59 3.09 -4.22 -0.41
C MET A 59 3.01 -4.71 -1.87
N THR A 60 4.13 -4.68 -2.59
CA THR A 60 4.16 -5.04 -4.02
C THR A 60 3.98 -6.53 -4.25
N ASP A 61 4.65 -7.37 -3.46
CA ASP A 61 4.71 -8.81 -3.72
C ASP A 61 3.62 -9.59 -2.99
N ARG A 62 2.99 -10.54 -3.69
CA ARG A 62 1.88 -11.35 -3.15
C ARG A 62 2.32 -12.30 -2.04
N ASP A 63 3.46 -12.95 -2.21
CA ASP A 63 4.07 -13.84 -1.22
C ASP A 63 4.39 -13.08 0.08
N LEU A 64 4.91 -11.87 -0.05
CA LEU A 64 5.18 -10.99 1.08
C LEU A 64 3.90 -10.62 1.84
N ARG A 65 2.80 -10.33 1.12
CA ARG A 65 1.50 -10.03 1.74
C ARG A 65 1.00 -11.18 2.59
N VAL A 66 1.02 -12.41 2.03
CA VAL A 66 0.56 -13.61 2.74
C VAL A 66 1.41 -13.86 3.98
N LYS A 67 2.74 -13.84 3.82
CA LYS A 67 3.65 -14.10 4.94
C LYS A 67 3.52 -13.04 6.04
N THR A 68 3.40 -11.77 5.66
CA THR A 68 3.17 -10.68 6.63
C THR A 68 1.85 -10.87 7.39
N LEU A 69 0.79 -11.29 6.69
CA LEU A 69 -0.49 -11.57 7.33
C LEU A 69 -0.39 -12.72 8.34
N GLU A 70 0.37 -13.77 8.03
CA GLU A 70 0.60 -14.90 8.95
C GLU A 70 1.30 -14.44 10.23
N ILE A 71 2.39 -13.69 10.10
CA ILE A 71 3.12 -13.15 11.26
C ILE A 71 2.22 -12.22 12.10
N MET A 72 1.41 -11.39 11.46
CA MET A 72 0.44 -10.53 12.14
C MET A 72 -0.65 -11.35 12.83
N ALA A 73 -1.15 -12.39 12.19
CA ALA A 73 -2.14 -13.30 12.75
C ALA A 73 -1.64 -13.98 14.01
N ASP A 74 -0.45 -14.54 13.98
CA ASP A 74 0.22 -15.16 15.12
C ASP A 74 0.42 -14.17 16.27
N LYS A 75 0.85 -12.94 15.96
CA LYS A 75 1.10 -11.90 16.94
C LYS A 75 -0.17 -11.43 17.68
N TYR A 76 -1.28 -11.39 16.97
CA TYR A 76 -2.57 -10.94 17.52
C TYR A 76 -3.50 -12.09 17.94
N GLY A 77 -3.07 -13.35 17.79
CA GLY A 77 -3.86 -14.53 18.11
C GLY A 77 -5.10 -14.67 17.21
N MET A 78 -4.98 -14.26 15.95
CA MET A 78 -6.04 -14.40 14.94
C MET A 78 -5.72 -15.53 13.98
N GLU A 79 -6.74 -16.18 13.45
CA GLU A 79 -6.59 -17.21 12.43
C GLU A 79 -7.23 -16.75 11.12
N PHE A 80 -6.53 -16.93 10.01
CA PHE A 80 -7.04 -16.70 8.66
C PHE A 80 -7.07 -18.00 7.89
N SER A 81 -8.17 -18.27 7.21
CA SER A 81 -8.29 -19.43 6.33
C SER A 81 -7.42 -19.27 5.08
N GLU A 82 -7.08 -20.39 4.40
CA GLU A 82 -6.29 -20.33 3.16
C GLU A 82 -7.00 -19.53 2.04
N ASP A 83 -8.34 -19.54 2.03
CA ASP A 83 -9.14 -18.72 1.10
C ASP A 83 -8.98 -17.23 1.41
N GLU A 84 -9.02 -16.84 2.70
CA GLU A 84 -8.81 -15.44 3.13
C GLU A 84 -7.38 -14.98 2.81
N LYS A 85 -6.37 -15.81 3.04
CA LYS A 85 -4.97 -15.51 2.68
C LYS A 85 -4.80 -15.32 1.18
N SER A 86 -5.40 -16.20 0.37
CA SER A 86 -5.37 -16.10 -1.09
C SER A 86 -6.04 -14.83 -1.60
N LYS A 87 -7.16 -14.44 -1.00
CA LYS A 87 -7.85 -13.18 -1.32
C LYS A 87 -7.04 -11.96 -0.88
N PHE A 88 -6.41 -12.02 0.30
CA PHE A 88 -5.54 -10.95 0.80
C PHE A 88 -4.31 -10.74 -0.09
N ALA A 89 -3.74 -11.81 -0.65
CA ALA A 89 -2.65 -11.72 -1.61
C ALA A 89 -2.96 -10.87 -2.85
N LEU A 90 -4.26 -10.72 -3.18
CA LEU A 90 -4.72 -9.91 -4.31
C LEU A 90 -5.06 -8.46 -3.92
N ILE A 91 -4.97 -8.13 -2.63
CA ILE A 91 -5.23 -6.77 -2.13
C ILE A 91 -3.91 -5.99 -2.15
N ASP A 92 -3.79 -5.02 -3.05
CA ASP A 92 -2.55 -4.25 -3.19
C ASP A 92 -2.29 -3.32 -2.02
N GLY A 93 -3.34 -2.76 -1.42
CA GLY A 93 -3.24 -1.91 -0.25
C GLY A 93 -4.52 -1.91 0.57
N PHE A 94 -4.39 -1.62 1.85
CA PHE A 94 -5.51 -1.58 2.79
C PHE A 94 -5.27 -0.50 3.87
N GLY A 95 -6.36 -0.06 4.48
CA GLY A 95 -6.36 0.95 5.53
C GLY A 95 -7.49 0.70 6.53
N VAL A 96 -7.47 -0.46 7.17
CA VAL A 96 -8.42 -0.82 8.23
C VAL A 96 -7.67 -1.42 9.42
N PRO A 97 -8.22 -1.32 10.64
CA PRO A 97 -7.71 -2.07 11.79
C PRO A 97 -7.74 -3.58 11.51
N LEU A 98 -6.87 -4.34 12.18
CA LEU A 98 -6.70 -5.78 11.93
C LEU A 98 -7.99 -6.59 12.22
N ASP A 99 -8.77 -6.17 13.20
CA ASP A 99 -10.07 -6.76 13.55
C ASP A 99 -11.11 -6.59 12.43
N GLU A 100 -11.06 -5.50 11.66
CA GLU A 100 -11.93 -5.24 10.52
C GLU A 100 -11.39 -5.88 9.21
N LEU A 101 -10.15 -6.37 9.20
CA LEU A 101 -9.48 -6.86 7.99
C LEU A 101 -10.21 -8.06 7.36
N LYS A 102 -10.76 -8.97 8.17
CA LYS A 102 -11.55 -10.10 7.65
C LYS A 102 -12.77 -9.64 6.86
N SER A 103 -13.46 -8.63 7.38
CA SER A 103 -14.61 -8.03 6.72
C SER A 103 -14.21 -7.39 5.38
N LEU A 104 -13.05 -6.72 5.33
CA LEU A 104 -12.52 -6.13 4.10
C LEU A 104 -12.15 -7.22 3.07
N ILE A 105 -11.52 -8.32 3.50
CA ILE A 105 -11.15 -9.44 2.64
C ILE A 105 -12.38 -10.10 2.00
N ALA A 106 -13.48 -10.18 2.75
CA ALA A 106 -14.73 -10.79 2.27
C ALA A 106 -15.43 -9.97 1.18
N LEU A 107 -15.15 -8.66 1.08
CA LEU A 107 -15.77 -7.79 0.10
C LEU A 107 -15.21 -8.01 -1.33
N PRO A 108 -16.04 -7.86 -2.38
CA PRO A 108 -15.57 -7.81 -3.76
C PRO A 108 -14.59 -6.64 -3.98
N GLY A 109 -13.62 -6.81 -4.89
CA GLY A 109 -12.57 -5.81 -5.15
C GLY A 109 -13.10 -4.39 -5.46
N ALA A 110 -14.19 -4.29 -6.22
CA ALA A 110 -14.82 -3.00 -6.56
C ALA A 110 -15.45 -2.29 -5.33
N GLU A 111 -15.81 -3.05 -4.29
CA GLU A 111 -16.45 -2.49 -3.09
C GLU A 111 -15.44 -2.09 -2.02
N ARG A 112 -14.27 -2.75 -1.99
CA ARG A 112 -13.22 -2.49 -1.00
C ARG A 112 -12.71 -1.04 -1.01
N ASN A 113 -12.66 -0.43 -2.18
CA ASN A 113 -12.10 0.91 -2.38
C ASN A 113 -13.19 2.01 -2.45
N LYS A 114 -14.41 1.72 -1.99
CA LYS A 114 -15.44 2.75 -1.84
C LYS A 114 -14.99 3.78 -0.80
N GLU A 115 -15.19 5.04 -1.12
CA GLU A 115 -14.83 6.15 -0.25
C GLU A 115 -15.50 6.03 1.12
N GLY A 116 -14.71 6.26 2.19
CA GLY A 116 -15.19 6.18 3.57
C GLY A 116 -15.27 4.77 4.18
N LEU A 117 -15.06 3.71 3.41
CA LEU A 117 -15.07 2.34 3.93
C LEU A 117 -13.81 2.06 4.77
N GLN A 118 -12.68 2.51 4.30
CA GLN A 118 -11.39 2.31 4.96
C GLN A 118 -10.99 3.57 5.71
N LYS A 119 -11.01 3.50 7.04
CA LYS A 119 -10.76 4.64 7.95
C LYS A 119 -9.28 4.86 8.27
N GLY A 120 -8.42 3.99 7.78
CA GLY A 120 -6.99 3.99 8.06
C GLY A 120 -6.58 2.98 9.13
N ILE A 121 -5.30 2.60 9.09
CA ILE A 121 -4.69 1.75 10.12
C ILE A 121 -4.35 2.63 11.33
N PRO A 122 -4.60 2.19 12.57
CA PRO A 122 -4.17 2.91 13.77
C PRO A 122 -2.64 3.07 13.81
N TYR A 123 -2.19 4.32 13.72
CA TYR A 123 -0.76 4.67 13.71
C TYR A 123 -0.29 5.32 15.01
N GLU A 124 -1.21 5.73 15.87
CA GLU A 124 -0.85 6.28 17.17
C GLU A 124 -0.43 5.17 18.13
N THR A 125 0.62 5.43 18.89
CA THR A 125 1.05 4.52 19.95
C THR A 125 -0.01 4.54 21.05
N PRO A 126 -0.52 3.38 21.49
CA PRO A 126 -1.43 3.32 22.64
C PRO A 126 -0.83 4.01 23.86
N ALA A 127 -1.69 4.48 24.79
CA ALA A 127 -1.26 5.12 26.04
C ALA A 127 -0.34 4.23 26.88
N ASP A 128 -0.44 2.92 26.71
CA ASP A 128 0.52 1.94 27.24
C ASP A 128 1.77 1.92 26.34
N SER A 129 2.82 2.61 26.79
CA SER A 129 4.08 2.80 26.04
C SER A 129 4.84 1.51 25.69
N THR A 130 4.40 0.35 26.22
CA THR A 130 4.98 -0.95 25.92
C THR A 130 4.46 -1.55 24.62
N LYS A 131 3.29 -1.08 24.11
CA LYS A 131 2.69 -1.57 22.87
C LYS A 131 3.04 -0.64 21.70
N LYS A 132 3.39 -1.26 20.57
CA LYS A 132 3.59 -0.54 19.32
C LYS A 132 2.23 -0.16 18.73
N SER A 133 2.20 0.84 17.84
CA SER A 133 1.02 1.12 17.04
C SER A 133 0.77 -0.04 16.07
N GLN A 134 -0.47 -0.26 15.66
CA GLN A 134 -0.80 -1.35 14.74
C GLN A 134 -0.07 -1.18 13.38
N LEU A 135 0.08 0.06 12.89
CA LEU A 135 0.93 0.35 11.73
C LEU A 135 2.39 -0.06 11.97
N GLY A 136 2.92 0.23 13.17
CA GLY A 136 4.27 -0.18 13.54
C GLY A 136 4.46 -1.69 13.56
N ASP A 137 3.43 -2.43 13.94
CA ASP A 137 3.44 -3.88 13.89
C ASP A 137 3.42 -4.40 12.44
N TRP A 138 2.64 -3.79 11.54
CA TRP A 138 2.66 -4.12 10.11
C TRP A 138 4.03 -3.88 9.49
N VAL A 139 4.67 -2.76 9.79
CA VAL A 139 6.02 -2.44 9.31
C VAL A 139 7.04 -3.48 9.79
N LEU A 140 7.00 -3.84 11.07
CA LEU A 140 7.92 -4.85 11.62
C LEU A 140 7.69 -6.22 11.00
N SER A 141 6.44 -6.69 10.99
CA SER A 141 6.08 -8.01 10.45
C SER A 141 6.37 -8.14 8.95
N SER A 142 6.24 -7.06 8.17
CA SER A 142 6.60 -7.08 6.75
C SER A 142 8.12 -7.19 6.53
N ARG A 143 8.94 -6.61 7.40
CA ARG A 143 10.40 -6.78 7.38
C ARG A 143 10.79 -8.21 7.76
N GLU A 144 10.21 -8.74 8.83
CA GLU A 144 10.42 -10.13 9.26
C GLU A 144 10.03 -11.10 8.15
N ALA A 145 8.87 -10.90 7.53
CA ALA A 145 8.39 -11.71 6.41
C ALA A 145 9.38 -11.75 5.23
N LEU A 146 9.93 -10.58 4.83
CA LEU A 146 10.87 -10.56 3.71
C LEU A 146 12.21 -11.19 4.05
N VAL A 147 12.70 -11.02 5.28
CA VAL A 147 13.93 -11.69 5.74
C VAL A 147 13.75 -13.20 5.70
N GLU A 148 12.60 -13.72 6.15
CA GLU A 148 12.30 -15.16 6.09
C GLU A 148 12.17 -15.68 4.65
N LEU A 149 11.54 -14.92 3.75
CA LEU A 149 11.31 -15.34 2.37
C LEU A 149 12.56 -15.25 1.49
N ARG A 150 13.35 -14.17 1.62
CA ARG A 150 14.39 -13.82 0.64
C ARG A 150 15.71 -13.38 1.25
N THR A 151 15.84 -13.31 2.59
CA THR A 151 17.03 -12.83 3.30
C THR A 151 17.47 -11.43 2.80
N LYS A 152 16.50 -10.52 2.59
CA LYS A 152 16.71 -9.16 2.10
C LYS A 152 16.02 -8.15 3.01
N ASP A 153 16.49 -6.90 2.96
CA ASP A 153 15.85 -5.77 3.63
C ASP A 153 14.70 -5.21 2.79
N LEU A 154 13.55 -5.03 3.43
CA LEU A 154 12.38 -4.41 2.83
C LEU A 154 12.62 -2.91 2.64
N LYS A 155 12.32 -2.42 1.43
CA LYS A 155 12.36 -1.00 1.12
C LYS A 155 11.01 -0.37 1.41
N PHE A 156 11.05 0.88 1.86
CA PHE A 156 9.83 1.62 2.18
C PHE A 156 9.68 2.85 1.30
N ALA A 157 8.44 3.13 0.90
CA ALA A 157 8.05 4.37 0.27
C ALA A 157 6.98 5.05 1.11
N ILE A 158 7.02 6.37 1.18
CA ILE A 158 6.00 7.19 1.84
C ILE A 158 5.36 8.06 0.78
N LYS A 159 4.04 7.96 0.68
CA LYS A 159 3.20 8.72 -0.23
C LYS A 159 2.25 9.56 0.62
N ALA A 160 2.43 10.85 0.68
CA ALA A 160 1.60 11.76 1.47
C ALA A 160 0.82 12.70 0.55
N ASP A 161 -0.44 12.99 0.91
CA ASP A 161 -1.21 14.04 0.25
C ASP A 161 -0.59 15.40 0.51
N GLY A 162 -0.52 16.25 -0.53
CA GLY A 162 0.03 17.59 -0.43
C GLY A 162 -0.75 18.53 0.52
N LYS A 163 -2.00 18.17 0.82
CA LYS A 163 -2.88 18.91 1.74
C LYS A 163 -2.84 18.33 3.16
N GLU A 164 -2.13 17.22 3.38
CA GLU A 164 -2.06 16.57 4.70
C GLU A 164 -1.30 17.43 5.70
N LYS A 165 -1.75 17.39 6.94
CA LYS A 165 -1.14 18.16 8.02
C LYS A 165 0.20 17.53 8.42
N TYR A 166 1.24 18.35 8.51
CA TYR A 166 2.58 17.92 8.91
C TYR A 166 2.63 17.06 10.20
N PRO A 167 1.84 17.33 11.26
CA PRO A 167 1.86 16.51 12.47
C PRO A 167 1.52 15.04 12.23
N THR A 168 0.60 14.72 11.31
CA THR A 168 0.26 13.33 10.94
C THR A 168 1.45 12.65 10.29
N VAL A 169 2.03 13.29 9.27
CA VAL A 169 3.21 12.78 8.56
C VAL A 169 4.38 12.59 9.54
N LYS A 170 4.61 13.56 10.43
CA LYS A 170 5.67 13.49 11.44
C LYS A 170 5.50 12.29 12.35
N LYS A 171 4.29 12.01 12.86
CA LYS A 171 4.04 10.84 13.73
C LYS A 171 4.41 9.53 13.04
N VAL A 172 4.08 9.39 11.75
CA VAL A 172 4.42 8.20 10.94
C VAL A 172 5.94 8.10 10.76
N LEU A 173 6.61 9.21 10.44
CA LEU A 173 8.07 9.25 10.30
C LEU A 173 8.78 8.91 11.62
N ASP A 174 8.35 9.50 12.74
CA ASP A 174 8.91 9.23 14.06
C ASP A 174 8.74 7.73 14.45
N MET A 175 7.60 7.13 14.08
CA MET A 175 7.37 5.69 14.28
C MET A 175 8.32 4.84 13.45
N MET A 176 8.54 5.19 12.17
CA MET A 176 9.47 4.50 11.28
C MET A 176 10.91 4.58 11.81
N GLN A 177 11.35 5.77 12.23
CA GLN A 177 12.68 6.00 12.80
C GLN A 177 12.90 5.22 14.10
N LYS A 178 11.89 5.14 14.98
CA LYS A 178 11.96 4.30 16.20
C LYS A 178 12.17 2.81 15.91
N GLN A 179 11.83 2.36 14.71
CA GLN A 179 12.05 1.00 14.22
C GLN A 179 13.31 0.86 13.37
N GLU A 180 14.19 1.88 13.39
CA GLU A 180 15.45 1.91 12.64
C GLU A 180 15.24 1.89 11.11
N VAL A 181 14.04 2.28 10.63
CA VAL A 181 13.78 2.47 9.21
C VAL A 181 14.14 3.91 8.84
N ASN A 182 15.41 4.14 8.52
CA ASN A 182 15.94 5.48 8.23
C ASN A 182 16.00 5.78 6.72
N ASN A 183 15.95 4.74 5.88
CA ASN A 183 16.01 4.86 4.43
C ASN A 183 14.65 4.56 3.82
N PHE A 184 14.00 5.57 3.26
CA PHE A 184 12.73 5.43 2.56
C PHE A 184 12.67 6.35 1.34
N TYR A 185 11.85 5.96 0.37
CA TYR A 185 11.55 6.77 -0.80
C TYR A 185 10.38 7.71 -0.48
N LEU A 186 10.51 8.97 -0.83
CA LEU A 186 9.37 9.89 -0.79
C LEU A 186 8.74 9.93 -2.18
N VAL A 187 7.49 9.51 -2.28
CA VAL A 187 6.74 9.53 -3.54
C VAL A 187 6.17 10.93 -3.75
N THR A 188 6.57 11.55 -4.85
CA THR A 188 6.13 12.89 -5.25
C THR A 188 5.61 12.86 -6.69
N GLY A 189 4.68 13.75 -7.02
CA GLY A 189 4.24 13.96 -8.39
C GLY A 189 5.31 14.70 -9.21
N LEU A 190 5.29 14.54 -10.52
CA LEU A 190 6.10 15.35 -11.42
C LEU A 190 5.51 16.77 -11.47
N ARG A 191 6.36 17.77 -11.31
CA ARG A 191 6.00 19.14 -11.61
C ARG A 191 5.88 19.27 -13.13
N SER A 192 4.69 19.55 -13.65
CA SER A 192 4.58 20.04 -15.02
C SER A 192 5.37 21.34 -15.10
N GLU A 193 6.39 21.39 -15.95
CA GLU A 193 7.00 22.66 -16.32
C GLU A 193 5.95 23.40 -17.16
N ASP A 194 5.26 24.33 -16.52
CA ASP A 194 4.50 25.35 -17.25
C ASP A 194 5.53 26.25 -17.93
N PHE A 195 5.69 26.05 -19.24
CA PHE A 195 6.40 26.98 -20.13
C PHE A 195 5.52 28.19 -20.41
#